data_bd5acb77bc251f55bd30df750c1f4776
#
_entry.id   bd5acb77bc251f55bd30df750c1f4776
#
_cell.length_a   1.000
_cell.length_b   1.000
_cell.length_c   1.000
_cell.angle_alpha   90.00
_cell.angle_beta   90.00
_cell.angle_gamma   90.00
#
_symmetry.space_group_name_H-M   'P 1'
#
loop_
_entity.id
_entity.type
_entity.pdbx_description
1 polymer ?
#
loop_
_entity_poly.entity_id
_entity_poly.type
_entity_poly.pdbx_seq_one_letter_code
_entity_poly.pdbx_strand_id
1 'polypeptide(L)'
;MWQGLGVESLNVAFGHRLWWVDAFIGEAERGNPAVVVLLERPMDDADLQQIAFELGVSETAFLRRVGDQWSLRWFTPTVEVDLCGHATLAALHVLLNELGVPGGEIYFQTRSGVLSGRRLSDGLLGIDLPRAYVEPVDTSVLADTLGPLKDAFQAGASSVLAVVEDYDALCGLSVDTLSLFLIPASLVIAVCEGGPGVDISVRVFAPRIGLAEDPVTGSAMCALAPWWADRTGAPTLSVRQASARGGVMYSRLFEKNVEVAGVTRTFFGGDLRA
;
A
#
# COMPACT_ATOMS: atom_id res chain seq x y z
N MET A 1 33.95 -15.99 -32.76
CA MET A 1 33.68 -14.74 -33.50
C MET A 1 32.29 -14.25 -33.04
N TRP A 2 32.27 -13.47 -31.98
CA TRP A 2 31.04 -12.80 -31.47
C TRP A 2 31.20 -11.32 -31.74
N GLN A 3 30.75 -10.89 -32.92
CA GLN A 3 30.69 -9.46 -33.27
C GLN A 3 29.23 -9.06 -33.31
N GLY A 4 28.90 -8.09 -32.47
CA GLY A 4 27.87 -7.10 -32.74
C GLY A 4 26.42 -7.48 -32.39
N LEU A 5 26.09 -7.67 -31.14
CA LEU A 5 24.84 -7.12 -30.64
C LEU A 5 25.19 -5.72 -30.12
N GLY A 6 24.83 -4.72 -30.89
CA GLY A 6 24.89 -3.33 -30.44
C GLY A 6 24.02 -3.22 -29.19
N VAL A 7 24.65 -3.16 -28.05
CA VAL A 7 24.06 -2.61 -26.83
C VAL A 7 23.99 -1.12 -27.16
N GLU A 8 22.91 -0.68 -27.82
CA GLU A 8 22.53 0.72 -27.73
C GLU A 8 22.39 0.98 -26.25
N SER A 9 23.35 1.69 -25.70
CA SER A 9 23.41 2.09 -24.31
C SER A 9 22.05 2.62 -23.94
N LEU A 10 21.36 1.90 -23.05
CA LEU A 10 20.31 2.48 -22.21
C LEU A 10 20.98 3.63 -21.45
N ASN A 11 20.97 4.81 -22.08
CA ASN A 11 21.46 6.05 -21.50
C ASN A 11 20.43 6.55 -20.47
N VAL A 12 20.03 5.69 -19.56
CA VAL A 12 19.40 6.10 -18.33
C VAL A 12 20.53 6.58 -17.45
N ALA A 13 20.74 7.89 -17.37
CA ALA A 13 21.71 8.49 -16.46
C ALA A 13 21.27 8.19 -15.02
N PHE A 14 21.66 7.04 -14.48
CA PHE A 14 21.39 6.61 -13.13
C PHE A 14 22.29 7.39 -12.16
N GLY A 15 21.74 8.44 -11.59
CA GLY A 15 22.29 9.21 -10.48
C GLY A 15 21.24 9.44 -9.42
N HIS A 16 20.26 8.54 -9.32
CA HIS A 16 19.14 8.70 -8.40
C HIS A 16 19.42 7.98 -7.09
N ARG A 17 19.18 8.65 -5.95
CA ARG A 17 19.22 8.04 -4.64
C ARG A 17 17.97 7.19 -4.42
N LEU A 18 18.14 6.04 -3.79
CA LEU A 18 17.04 5.16 -3.43
C LEU A 18 17.14 4.69 -1.98
N TRP A 19 15.99 4.33 -1.42
CA TRP A 19 15.86 3.70 -0.11
C TRP A 19 14.86 2.57 -0.17
N TRP A 20 15.23 1.43 0.40
CA TRP A 20 14.30 0.35 0.69
C TRP A 20 13.75 0.55 2.09
N VAL A 21 12.45 0.75 2.19
CA VAL A 21 11.76 1.02 3.45
C VAL A 21 10.67 -0.02 3.67
N ASP A 22 10.70 -0.68 4.81
CA ASP A 22 9.60 -1.51 5.29
C ASP A 22 8.59 -0.61 6.02
N ALA A 23 7.34 -0.59 5.55
CA ALA A 23 6.24 0.16 6.15
C ALA A 23 5.27 -0.76 6.89
N PHE A 24 4.65 -0.26 7.96
CA PHE A 24 3.69 -1.01 8.79
C PHE A 24 4.30 -2.24 9.49
N ILE A 25 5.54 -2.12 9.97
CA ILE A 25 6.18 -3.19 10.76
C ILE A 25 5.52 -3.30 12.14
N GLY A 26 5.45 -4.52 12.67
CA GLY A 26 5.03 -4.82 14.03
C GLY A 26 6.18 -5.41 14.85
N GLU A 27 5.90 -5.93 16.03
CA GLU A 27 6.91 -6.58 16.88
C GLU A 27 7.49 -7.84 16.22
N ALA A 28 6.63 -8.64 15.58
CA ALA A 28 7.00 -9.87 14.87
C ALA A 28 6.85 -9.74 13.35
N GLU A 29 6.11 -8.75 12.88
CA GLU A 29 5.77 -8.53 11.50
C GLU A 29 6.83 -7.70 10.78
N ARG A 30 7.08 -8.05 9.52
CA ARG A 30 8.12 -7.43 8.69
C ARG A 30 7.62 -6.23 7.87
N GLY A 31 6.31 -6.02 7.83
CA GLY A 31 5.69 -4.94 7.05
C GLY A 31 5.74 -5.16 5.54
N ASN A 32 5.40 -4.12 4.80
CA ASN A 32 5.41 -4.10 3.34
C ASN A 32 6.61 -3.29 2.82
N PRO A 33 7.50 -3.89 2.01
CA PRO A 33 8.63 -3.19 1.45
C PRO A 33 8.19 -2.27 0.31
N ALA A 34 8.71 -1.06 0.30
CA ALA A 34 8.68 -0.17 -0.84
C ALA A 34 10.09 0.36 -1.13
N VAL A 35 10.43 0.53 -2.40
CA VAL A 35 11.62 1.29 -2.77
C VAL A 35 11.20 2.71 -3.11
N VAL A 36 11.81 3.68 -2.44
CA VAL A 36 11.60 5.11 -2.72
C VAL A 36 12.79 5.61 -3.53
N VAL A 37 12.53 6.08 -4.74
CA VAL A 37 13.52 6.65 -5.66
C VAL A 37 13.35 8.16 -5.70
N LEU A 38 14.38 8.90 -5.32
CA LEU A 38 14.40 10.36 -5.40
C LEU A 38 14.85 10.80 -6.79
N LEU A 39 13.94 11.39 -7.55
CA LEU A 39 14.21 11.90 -8.89
C LEU A 39 14.67 13.36 -8.84
N GLU A 40 15.84 13.64 -9.40
CA GLU A 40 16.33 15.02 -9.55
C GLU A 40 15.64 15.76 -10.69
N ARG A 41 15.18 15.03 -11.72
CA ARG A 41 14.48 15.55 -12.91
C ARG A 41 13.30 14.64 -13.29
N PRO A 42 12.34 15.13 -14.09
CA PRO A 42 11.30 14.26 -14.63
C PRO A 42 11.90 13.09 -15.41
N MET A 43 11.24 11.95 -15.36
CA MET A 43 11.59 10.72 -16.06
C MET A 43 10.36 10.22 -16.82
N ASP A 44 10.57 9.58 -17.97
CA ASP A 44 9.49 9.04 -18.79
C ASP A 44 8.84 7.82 -18.14
N ASP A 45 7.56 7.61 -18.45
CA ASP A 45 6.76 6.54 -17.83
C ASP A 45 7.35 5.13 -18.09
N ALA A 46 7.95 4.93 -19.28
CA ALA A 46 8.58 3.67 -19.64
C ALA A 46 9.80 3.37 -18.75
N ASP A 47 10.63 4.38 -18.46
CA ASP A 47 11.80 4.25 -17.62
C ASP A 47 11.42 4.00 -16.16
N LEU A 48 10.38 4.71 -15.66
CA LEU A 48 9.84 4.49 -14.31
C LEU A 48 9.33 3.05 -14.15
N GLN A 49 8.59 2.55 -15.15
CA GLN A 49 8.07 1.19 -15.15
C GLN A 49 9.18 0.14 -15.23
N GLN A 50 10.21 0.39 -16.05
CA GLN A 50 11.36 -0.51 -16.15
C GLN A 50 12.13 -0.61 -14.84
N ILE A 51 12.37 0.53 -14.16
CA ILE A 51 13.02 0.55 -12.84
C ILE A 51 12.18 -0.24 -11.82
N ALA A 52 10.86 -0.02 -11.80
CA ALA A 52 9.98 -0.74 -10.89
C ALA A 52 9.98 -2.26 -11.15
N PHE A 53 10.02 -2.67 -12.42
CA PHE A 53 10.14 -4.08 -12.82
C PHE A 53 11.45 -4.70 -12.31
N GLU A 54 12.59 -4.03 -12.49
CA GLU A 54 13.91 -4.53 -12.06
C GLU A 54 14.05 -4.61 -10.54
N LEU A 55 13.45 -3.66 -9.80
CA LEU A 55 13.48 -3.65 -8.34
C LEU A 55 12.61 -4.76 -7.73
N GLY A 56 11.52 -5.15 -8.40
CA GLY A 56 10.73 -6.35 -8.07
C GLY A 56 10.04 -6.32 -6.70
N VAL A 57 9.89 -5.13 -6.07
CA VAL A 57 9.11 -4.96 -4.84
C VAL A 57 7.63 -4.76 -5.17
N SER A 58 6.75 -4.87 -4.15
CA SER A 58 5.31 -4.64 -4.37
C SER A 58 5.06 -3.31 -5.07
N GLU A 59 5.65 -2.21 -4.58
CA GLU A 59 5.64 -0.92 -5.26
C GLU A 59 6.95 -0.15 -5.11
N THR A 60 7.32 0.53 -6.19
CA THR A 60 8.36 1.56 -6.22
C THR A 60 7.71 2.94 -6.22
N ALA A 61 8.07 3.77 -5.27
CA ALA A 61 7.64 5.16 -5.14
C ALA A 61 8.66 6.09 -5.79
N PHE A 62 8.25 6.82 -6.82
CA PHE A 62 9.08 7.85 -7.45
C PHE A 62 8.72 9.21 -6.89
N LEU A 63 9.66 9.79 -6.15
CA LEU A 63 9.51 11.02 -5.42
C LEU A 63 10.32 12.14 -6.08
N ARG A 64 9.69 13.28 -6.37
CA ARG A 64 10.36 14.45 -6.96
C ARG A 64 9.85 15.75 -6.36
N ARG A 65 10.77 16.64 -6.03
CA ARG A 65 10.38 17.97 -5.53
C ARG A 65 9.81 18.85 -6.65
N VAL A 66 8.69 19.50 -6.37
CA VAL A 66 8.00 20.44 -7.28
C VAL A 66 7.59 21.68 -6.48
N GLY A 67 8.40 22.74 -6.54
CA GLY A 67 8.21 23.90 -5.67
C GLY A 67 8.34 23.53 -4.19
N ASP A 68 7.31 23.82 -3.42
CA ASP A 68 7.27 23.51 -1.99
C ASP A 68 6.57 22.16 -1.69
N GLN A 69 6.14 21.44 -2.71
CA GLN A 69 5.47 20.14 -2.59
C GLN A 69 6.30 19.03 -3.25
N TRP A 70 5.81 17.81 -3.13
CA TRP A 70 6.43 16.62 -3.69
C TRP A 70 5.48 15.95 -4.68
N SER A 71 5.92 15.69 -5.90
CA SER A 71 5.25 14.77 -6.82
C SER A 71 5.56 13.36 -6.40
N LEU A 72 4.54 12.49 -6.31
CA LEU A 72 4.68 11.10 -5.91
C LEU A 72 3.87 10.21 -6.85
N ARG A 73 4.55 9.21 -7.40
CA ARG A 73 3.97 8.21 -8.30
C ARG A 73 4.39 6.82 -7.83
N TRP A 74 3.52 5.82 -8.01
CA TRP A 74 3.76 4.46 -7.56
C TRP A 74 3.60 3.47 -8.70
N PHE A 75 4.56 2.57 -8.81
CA PHE A 75 4.57 1.54 -9.84
C PHE A 75 4.76 0.16 -9.19
N THR A 76 3.86 -0.78 -9.49
CA THR A 76 4.13 -2.20 -9.30
C THR A 76 5.14 -2.65 -10.37
N PRO A 77 5.67 -3.88 -10.34
CA PRO A 77 6.50 -4.37 -11.44
C PRO A 77 5.81 -4.36 -12.81
N THR A 78 4.48 -4.22 -12.87
CA THR A 78 3.70 -4.35 -14.11
C THR A 78 2.93 -3.11 -14.54
N VAL A 79 2.49 -2.29 -13.58
CA VAL A 79 1.63 -1.12 -13.88
C VAL A 79 1.85 0.01 -12.88
N GLU A 80 1.53 1.24 -13.30
CA GLU A 80 1.36 2.36 -12.39
C GLU A 80 0.02 2.26 -11.68
N VAL A 81 0.00 2.55 -10.36
CA VAL A 81 -1.21 2.57 -9.53
C VAL A 81 -1.56 3.99 -9.08
N ASP A 82 -2.86 4.27 -8.93
CA ASP A 82 -3.32 5.62 -8.62
C ASP A 82 -3.21 5.96 -7.13
N LEU A 83 -3.18 4.94 -6.26
CA LEU A 83 -3.08 5.11 -4.80
C LEU A 83 -2.31 3.95 -4.17
N CYS A 84 -1.29 4.30 -3.35
CA CYS A 84 -0.54 3.31 -2.58
C CYS A 84 -0.21 3.84 -1.18
N GLY A 85 -0.80 3.24 -0.14
CA GLY A 85 -0.65 3.71 1.24
C GLY A 85 0.75 3.45 1.81
N HIS A 86 1.25 2.19 1.74
CA HIS A 86 2.53 1.83 2.34
C HIS A 86 3.73 2.53 1.66
N ALA A 87 3.69 2.68 0.33
CA ALA A 87 4.76 3.38 -0.38
C ALA A 87 4.70 4.91 -0.19
N THR A 88 3.51 5.48 0.10
CA THR A 88 3.39 6.88 0.56
C THR A 88 4.00 7.07 1.95
N LEU A 89 3.72 6.14 2.86
CA LEU A 89 4.30 6.16 4.21
C LEU A 89 5.83 5.98 4.15
N ALA A 90 6.33 5.13 3.25
CA ALA A 90 7.75 4.97 2.97
C ALA A 90 8.38 6.26 2.40
N ALA A 91 7.70 6.95 1.47
CA ALA A 91 8.16 8.23 0.94
C ALA A 91 8.21 9.32 2.04
N LEU A 92 7.20 9.37 2.91
CA LEU A 92 7.19 10.25 4.08
C LEU A 92 8.36 9.94 5.01
N HIS A 93 8.64 8.66 5.26
CA HIS A 93 9.79 8.22 6.06
C HIS A 93 11.11 8.74 5.48
N VAL A 94 11.32 8.57 4.18
CA VAL A 94 12.54 9.06 3.50
C VAL A 94 12.69 10.58 3.66
N LEU A 95 11.61 11.34 3.48
CA LEU A 95 11.67 12.79 3.62
C LEU A 95 12.02 13.22 5.03
N LEU A 96 11.37 12.65 6.04
CA LEU A 96 11.52 13.09 7.42
C LEU A 96 12.76 12.51 8.12
N ASN A 97 13.11 11.24 7.86
CA ASN A 97 14.15 10.52 8.60
C ASN A 97 15.49 10.47 7.85
N GLU A 98 15.47 10.36 6.50
CA GLU A 98 16.70 10.18 5.72
C GLU A 98 17.18 11.50 5.11
N LEU A 99 16.26 12.36 4.68
CA LEU A 99 16.58 13.65 4.07
C LEU A 99 16.50 14.81 5.05
N GLY A 100 15.94 14.61 6.24
CA GLY A 100 15.83 15.64 7.27
C GLY A 100 14.98 16.84 6.84
N VAL A 101 13.97 16.62 5.98
CA VAL A 101 13.03 17.67 5.60
C VAL A 101 12.38 18.19 6.88
N PRO A 102 12.37 19.51 7.12
CA PRO A 102 11.83 20.07 8.36
C PRO A 102 10.43 19.59 8.66
N GLY A 103 10.17 19.24 9.93
CA GLY A 103 8.89 18.72 10.38
C GLY A 103 7.73 19.69 10.11
N GLY A 104 6.56 19.10 9.99
CA GLY A 104 5.32 19.74 9.60
C GLY A 104 4.52 18.76 8.74
N GLU A 105 3.53 19.29 8.09
CA GLU A 105 2.74 18.51 7.14
C GLU A 105 3.43 18.52 5.77
N ILE A 106 3.67 17.33 5.21
CA ILE A 106 4.24 17.12 3.88
C ILE A 106 3.08 16.87 2.90
N TYR A 107 3.10 17.54 1.75
CA TYR A 107 2.09 17.39 0.72
C TYR A 107 2.65 16.69 -0.51
N PHE A 108 1.91 15.67 -0.96
CA PHE A 108 2.23 14.86 -2.14
C PHE A 108 1.21 15.13 -3.26
N GLN A 109 1.67 15.58 -4.40
CA GLN A 109 0.86 15.65 -5.62
C GLN A 109 0.85 14.28 -6.28
N THR A 110 -0.32 13.66 -6.39
CA THR A 110 -0.51 12.31 -6.91
C THR A 110 -1.64 12.28 -7.95
N ARG A 111 -1.82 11.15 -8.62
CA ARG A 111 -2.97 10.93 -9.52
C ARG A 111 -4.31 10.91 -8.77
N SER A 112 -4.31 10.54 -7.49
CA SER A 112 -5.51 10.55 -6.64
C SER A 112 -5.75 11.91 -5.94
N GLY A 113 -5.07 12.96 -6.39
CA GLY A 113 -5.12 14.29 -5.78
C GLY A 113 -3.97 14.53 -4.81
N VAL A 114 -4.13 15.53 -3.95
CA VAL A 114 -3.13 15.87 -2.95
C VAL A 114 -3.33 15.00 -1.73
N LEU A 115 -2.30 14.23 -1.39
CA LEU A 115 -2.21 13.51 -0.11
C LEU A 115 -1.34 14.30 0.85
N SER A 116 -1.55 14.11 2.15
CA SER A 116 -0.68 14.67 3.18
C SER A 116 -0.15 13.61 4.12
N GLY A 117 0.96 13.95 4.78
CA GLY A 117 1.53 13.08 5.80
C GLY A 117 2.37 13.86 6.79
N ARG A 118 2.49 13.33 8.00
CA ARG A 118 3.20 13.98 9.10
C ARG A 118 3.69 12.97 10.14
N ARG A 119 4.54 13.44 11.02
CA ARG A 119 4.84 12.72 12.26
C ARG A 119 3.74 13.02 13.28
N LEU A 120 3.18 11.97 13.86
CA LEU A 120 2.16 12.04 14.89
C LEU A 120 2.78 12.26 16.28
N SER A 121 1.96 12.63 17.26
CA SER A 121 2.41 12.94 18.63
C SER A 121 2.99 11.73 19.38
N ASP A 122 2.63 10.51 18.99
CA ASP A 122 3.16 9.26 19.51
C ASP A 122 4.45 8.79 18.81
N GLY A 123 4.92 9.57 17.83
CA GLY A 123 6.12 9.31 17.04
C GLY A 123 5.91 8.48 15.78
N LEU A 124 4.74 7.90 15.58
CA LEU A 124 4.40 7.22 14.33
C LEU A 124 4.39 8.20 13.15
N LEU A 125 4.56 7.66 11.96
CA LEU A 125 4.27 8.40 10.74
C LEU A 125 2.83 8.11 10.34
N GLY A 126 2.10 9.15 9.98
CA GLY A 126 0.72 9.08 9.53
C GLY A 126 0.54 9.76 8.18
N ILE A 127 -0.30 9.20 7.33
CA ILE A 127 -0.72 9.76 6.04
C ILE A 127 -2.23 9.88 6.00
N ASP A 128 -2.73 10.90 5.33
CA ASP A 128 -4.16 11.10 5.10
C ASP A 128 -4.54 10.51 3.74
N LEU A 129 -5.44 9.52 3.75
CA LEU A 129 -5.97 8.85 2.57
C LEU A 129 -7.46 9.17 2.39
N PRO A 130 -7.99 9.12 1.16
CA PRO A 130 -9.41 9.38 0.92
C PRO A 130 -10.30 8.32 1.59
N ARG A 131 -11.43 8.74 2.15
CA ARG A 131 -12.45 7.82 2.67
C ARG A 131 -13.19 7.15 1.50
N ALA A 132 -13.37 5.83 1.55
CA ALA A 132 -14.19 5.08 0.60
C ALA A 132 -15.60 4.84 1.17
N TYR A 133 -16.61 4.82 0.30
CA TYR A 133 -17.94 4.34 0.64
C TYR A 133 -17.93 2.81 0.68
N VAL A 134 -18.75 2.26 1.60
CA VAL A 134 -18.89 0.81 1.79
C VAL A 134 -20.38 0.47 1.75
N GLU A 135 -20.78 -0.35 0.80
CA GLU A 135 -22.19 -0.74 0.57
C GLU A 135 -22.33 -2.25 0.56
N PRO A 136 -23.35 -2.83 1.23
CA PRO A 136 -23.58 -4.26 1.24
C PRO A 136 -23.80 -4.82 -0.18
N VAL A 137 -23.24 -6.00 -0.45
CA VAL A 137 -23.47 -6.77 -1.67
C VAL A 137 -23.78 -8.23 -1.34
N ASP A 138 -24.31 -8.98 -2.33
CA ASP A 138 -24.56 -10.41 -2.15
C ASP A 138 -23.23 -11.16 -1.92
N THR A 139 -23.17 -11.94 -0.84
CA THR A 139 -22.01 -12.78 -0.49
C THR A 139 -21.68 -13.82 -1.55
N SER A 140 -22.68 -14.30 -2.33
CA SER A 140 -22.48 -15.31 -3.37
C SER A 140 -21.44 -14.90 -4.41
N VAL A 141 -21.28 -13.60 -4.67
CA VAL A 141 -20.29 -13.05 -5.61
C VAL A 141 -18.85 -13.43 -5.23
N LEU A 142 -18.58 -13.57 -3.94
CA LEU A 142 -17.25 -13.84 -3.39
C LEU A 142 -17.12 -15.24 -2.76
N ALA A 143 -18.23 -15.85 -2.34
CA ALA A 143 -18.23 -17.10 -1.59
C ALA A 143 -17.69 -18.30 -2.39
N ASP A 144 -17.87 -18.32 -3.71
CA ASP A 144 -17.31 -19.36 -4.58
C ASP A 144 -15.75 -19.35 -4.57
N THR A 145 -15.16 -18.18 -4.29
CA THR A 145 -13.70 -17.99 -4.29
C THR A 145 -13.11 -18.04 -2.89
N LEU A 146 -13.79 -17.44 -1.89
CA LEU A 146 -13.27 -17.26 -0.54
C LEU A 146 -13.85 -18.26 0.47
N GLY A 147 -14.86 -19.04 0.07
CA GLY A 147 -15.61 -19.91 0.99
C GLY A 147 -16.72 -19.16 1.74
N PRO A 148 -17.23 -19.73 2.84
CA PRO A 148 -18.33 -19.15 3.61
C PRO A 148 -18.01 -17.73 4.13
N LEU A 149 -18.95 -16.80 3.92
CA LEU A 149 -18.83 -15.40 4.36
C LEU A 149 -20.01 -15.03 5.26
N LYS A 150 -19.76 -14.19 6.27
CA LYS A 150 -20.80 -13.54 7.08
C LYS A 150 -21.48 -12.41 6.34
N ASP A 151 -20.66 -11.56 5.71
CA ASP A 151 -21.10 -10.37 4.98
C ASP A 151 -20.15 -10.10 3.80
N ALA A 152 -20.62 -9.33 2.83
CA ALA A 152 -19.80 -8.80 1.75
C ALA A 152 -20.20 -7.36 1.42
N PHE A 153 -19.21 -6.55 0.98
CA PHE A 153 -19.42 -5.15 0.65
C PHE A 153 -18.64 -4.76 -0.60
N GLN A 154 -19.23 -3.90 -1.41
CA GLN A 154 -18.49 -3.07 -2.35
C GLN A 154 -17.78 -1.97 -1.57
N ALA A 155 -16.51 -1.77 -1.81
CA ALA A 155 -15.67 -0.80 -1.11
C ALA A 155 -15.05 0.19 -2.11
N GLY A 156 -15.67 1.35 -2.24
CA GLY A 156 -15.36 2.30 -3.31
C GLY A 156 -15.59 1.70 -4.70
N ALA A 157 -14.91 2.23 -5.72
CA ALA A 157 -15.13 1.83 -7.10
C ALA A 157 -14.46 0.50 -7.49
N SER A 158 -13.39 0.10 -6.80
CA SER A 158 -12.49 -0.95 -7.26
C SER A 158 -12.09 -1.98 -6.21
N SER A 159 -12.71 -1.99 -5.05
CA SER A 159 -12.40 -2.94 -3.98
C SER A 159 -13.65 -3.64 -3.48
N VAL A 160 -13.48 -4.85 -2.97
CA VAL A 160 -14.53 -5.60 -2.27
C VAL A 160 -14.03 -6.04 -0.89
N LEU A 161 -14.94 -6.06 0.08
CA LEU A 161 -14.69 -6.48 1.45
C LEU A 161 -15.50 -7.74 1.71
N ALA A 162 -14.85 -8.80 2.19
CA ALA A 162 -15.45 -10.08 2.50
C ALA A 162 -15.24 -10.39 3.99
N VAL A 163 -16.31 -10.48 4.76
CA VAL A 163 -16.26 -10.77 6.19
C VAL A 163 -16.29 -12.26 6.41
N VAL A 164 -15.18 -12.83 6.89
CA VAL A 164 -15.07 -14.25 7.25
C VAL A 164 -15.42 -14.48 8.72
N GLU A 165 -15.54 -15.75 9.12
CA GLU A 165 -16.05 -16.13 10.45
C GLU A 165 -15.16 -15.62 11.59
N ASP A 166 -13.86 -15.92 11.54
CA ASP A 166 -12.91 -15.62 12.59
C ASP A 166 -11.45 -15.58 12.06
N TYR A 167 -10.51 -15.42 12.97
CA TYR A 167 -9.08 -15.35 12.64
C TYR A 167 -8.53 -16.66 12.06
N ASP A 168 -9.00 -17.82 12.54
CA ASP A 168 -8.57 -19.11 12.02
C ASP A 168 -9.07 -19.34 10.59
N ALA A 169 -10.33 -18.97 10.29
CA ALA A 169 -10.88 -18.97 8.96
C ALA A 169 -10.10 -18.02 8.03
N LEU A 170 -9.75 -16.80 8.50
CA LEU A 170 -8.95 -15.85 7.73
C LEU A 170 -7.57 -16.42 7.40
N CYS A 171 -6.85 -16.95 8.38
CA CYS A 171 -5.52 -17.54 8.20
C CYS A 171 -5.57 -18.79 7.31
N GLY A 172 -6.65 -19.56 7.41
CA GLY A 172 -6.88 -20.80 6.64
C GLY A 172 -7.30 -20.56 5.19
N LEU A 173 -7.57 -19.31 4.75
CA LEU A 173 -7.95 -19.03 3.37
C LEU A 173 -6.89 -19.54 2.40
N SER A 174 -7.30 -20.48 1.55
CA SER A 174 -6.51 -20.98 0.42
C SER A 174 -7.20 -20.56 -0.87
N VAL A 175 -6.69 -19.52 -1.50
CA VAL A 175 -7.37 -18.84 -2.61
C VAL A 175 -6.62 -19.07 -3.91
N ASP A 176 -7.35 -19.49 -4.93
CA ASP A 176 -6.81 -19.60 -6.27
C ASP A 176 -6.72 -18.22 -6.93
N THR A 177 -5.52 -17.87 -7.40
CA THR A 177 -5.24 -16.57 -8.02
C THR A 177 -6.09 -16.31 -9.27
N LEU A 178 -6.42 -17.36 -10.05
CA LEU A 178 -7.26 -17.21 -11.25
C LEU A 178 -8.70 -16.88 -10.87
N SER A 179 -9.24 -17.55 -9.84
CA SER A 179 -10.58 -17.29 -9.32
C SER A 179 -10.69 -15.87 -8.78
N LEU A 180 -9.68 -15.41 -8.05
CA LEU A 180 -9.59 -14.01 -7.58
C LEU A 180 -9.53 -13.01 -8.74
N PHE A 181 -8.81 -13.33 -9.81
CA PHE A 181 -8.70 -12.46 -10.99
C PHE A 181 -10.05 -12.25 -11.71
N LEU A 182 -10.97 -13.20 -11.59
CA LEU A 182 -12.33 -13.09 -12.16
C LEU A 182 -13.21 -12.10 -11.38
N ILE A 183 -12.91 -11.84 -10.11
CA ILE A 183 -13.61 -10.82 -9.33
C ILE A 183 -13.28 -9.44 -9.93
N PRO A 184 -14.29 -8.61 -10.29
CA PRO A 184 -14.06 -7.31 -10.94
C PRO A 184 -13.63 -6.23 -9.93
N ALA A 185 -12.61 -6.54 -9.14
CA ALA A 185 -12.04 -5.65 -8.12
C ALA A 185 -10.52 -5.65 -8.17
N SER A 186 -9.88 -4.51 -7.93
CA SER A 186 -8.43 -4.39 -7.80
C SER A 186 -7.94 -4.95 -6.47
N LEU A 187 -8.72 -4.77 -5.39
CA LEU A 187 -8.45 -5.34 -4.08
C LEU A 187 -9.60 -6.21 -3.62
N VAL A 188 -9.29 -7.42 -3.20
CA VAL A 188 -10.19 -8.32 -2.48
C VAL A 188 -9.70 -8.40 -1.03
N ILE A 189 -10.46 -7.80 -0.13
CA ILE A 189 -10.11 -7.63 1.28
C ILE A 189 -10.90 -8.63 2.09
N ALA A 190 -10.28 -9.71 2.55
CA ALA A 190 -10.86 -10.61 3.53
C ALA A 190 -10.60 -10.06 4.92
N VAL A 191 -11.63 -9.99 5.78
CA VAL A 191 -11.58 -9.40 7.12
C VAL A 191 -12.31 -10.26 8.15
N CYS A 192 -11.78 -10.33 9.36
CA CYS A 192 -12.49 -10.81 10.53
C CYS A 192 -12.34 -9.84 11.70
N GLU A 193 -13.29 -9.84 12.63
CA GLU A 193 -13.18 -9.13 13.89
C GLU A 193 -12.16 -9.84 14.78
N GLY A 194 -11.37 -9.05 15.52
CA GLY A 194 -10.35 -9.56 16.44
C GLY A 194 -9.07 -10.02 15.75
N GLY A 195 -8.28 -10.75 16.53
CA GLY A 195 -6.95 -11.22 16.20
C GLY A 195 -5.94 -10.84 17.30
N PRO A 196 -4.68 -11.29 17.22
CA PRO A 196 -3.70 -11.05 18.28
C PRO A 196 -3.40 -9.54 18.46
N GLY A 197 -3.98 -8.93 19.52
CA GLY A 197 -3.70 -7.57 19.96
C GLY A 197 -4.25 -6.45 19.06
N VAL A 198 -5.28 -6.72 18.25
CA VAL A 198 -5.89 -5.76 17.33
C VAL A 198 -7.41 -5.87 17.30
N ASP A 199 -8.08 -4.83 16.77
CA ASP A 199 -9.53 -4.81 16.63
C ASP A 199 -10.02 -5.72 15.49
N ILE A 200 -9.29 -5.75 14.35
CA ILE A 200 -9.60 -6.63 13.22
C ILE A 200 -8.31 -7.21 12.61
N SER A 201 -8.48 -8.32 11.90
CA SER A 201 -7.42 -8.90 11.08
C SER A 201 -7.88 -9.02 9.63
N VAL A 202 -6.92 -8.86 8.69
CA VAL A 202 -7.20 -8.87 7.25
C VAL A 202 -6.18 -9.67 6.47
N ARG A 203 -6.59 -10.16 5.29
CA ARG A 203 -5.72 -10.55 4.17
C ARG A 203 -6.20 -9.83 2.93
N VAL A 204 -5.27 -9.38 2.10
CA VAL A 204 -5.61 -8.59 0.92
C VAL A 204 -4.97 -9.20 -0.32
N PHE A 205 -5.81 -9.47 -1.31
CA PHE A 205 -5.43 -10.07 -2.58
C PHE A 205 -5.63 -9.07 -3.71
N ALA A 206 -4.65 -8.95 -4.61
CA ALA A 206 -4.63 -7.93 -5.65
C ALA A 206 -4.08 -8.47 -7.00
N PRO A 207 -4.59 -9.61 -7.52
CA PRO A 207 -4.02 -10.23 -8.72
C PRO A 207 -4.16 -9.37 -9.98
N ARG A 208 -5.16 -8.48 -10.04
CA ARG A 208 -5.37 -7.57 -11.18
C ARG A 208 -4.31 -6.48 -11.31
N ILE A 209 -3.56 -6.21 -10.26
CA ILE A 209 -2.41 -5.28 -10.29
C ILE A 209 -1.06 -6.02 -10.17
N GLY A 210 -1.06 -7.34 -10.38
CA GLY A 210 0.15 -8.15 -10.43
C GLY A 210 0.60 -8.75 -9.10
N LEU A 211 -0.19 -8.61 -8.01
CA LEU A 211 0.12 -9.14 -6.69
C LEU A 211 -0.86 -10.23 -6.29
N ALA A 212 -0.41 -11.47 -6.14
CA ALA A 212 -1.28 -12.56 -5.67
C ALA A 212 -1.86 -12.25 -4.28
N GLU A 213 -1.02 -11.83 -3.35
CA GLU A 213 -1.38 -11.32 -2.01
C GLU A 213 -0.44 -10.17 -1.66
N ASP A 214 -1.02 -9.03 -1.25
CA ASP A 214 -0.23 -7.88 -0.80
C ASP A 214 0.20 -8.08 0.66
N PRO A 215 1.48 -7.84 1.01
CA PRO A 215 1.97 -8.01 2.38
C PRO A 215 1.26 -7.16 3.42
N VAL A 216 1.07 -5.85 3.19
CA VAL A 216 0.32 -4.92 4.04
C VAL A 216 -0.25 -3.77 3.21
N THR A 217 -1.56 -3.64 3.21
CA THR A 217 -2.29 -2.76 2.29
C THR A 217 -2.83 -1.52 3.01
N GLY A 218 -2.04 -0.47 3.05
CA GLY A 218 -2.47 0.80 3.66
C GLY A 218 -3.73 1.40 3.04
N SER A 219 -3.92 1.26 1.71
CA SER A 219 -5.12 1.76 1.01
C SER A 219 -6.40 1.01 1.36
N ALA A 220 -6.33 -0.23 1.87
CA ALA A 220 -7.49 -0.94 2.38
C ALA A 220 -8.16 -0.21 3.55
N MET A 221 -7.40 0.60 4.30
CA MET A 221 -7.91 1.38 5.41
C MET A 221 -8.92 2.44 4.97
N CYS A 222 -8.88 2.88 3.71
CA CYS A 222 -9.90 3.77 3.13
C CYS A 222 -11.32 3.21 3.29
N ALA A 223 -11.47 1.89 3.24
CA ALA A 223 -12.75 1.18 3.40
C ALA A 223 -12.91 0.56 4.79
N LEU A 224 -11.85 0.00 5.37
CA LEU A 224 -11.92 -0.69 6.67
C LEU A 224 -12.28 0.25 7.81
N ALA A 225 -11.72 1.47 7.85
CA ALA A 225 -12.00 2.42 8.90
C ALA A 225 -13.46 2.89 8.93
N PRO A 226 -14.09 3.33 7.80
CA PRO A 226 -15.52 3.65 7.81
C PRO A 226 -16.40 2.43 8.08
N TRP A 227 -16.10 1.26 7.50
CA TRP A 227 -16.83 0.03 7.76
C TRP A 227 -16.84 -0.32 9.27
N TRP A 228 -15.70 -0.19 9.93
CA TRP A 228 -15.57 -0.42 11.37
C TRP A 228 -16.34 0.59 12.20
N ALA A 229 -16.20 1.87 11.87
CA ALA A 229 -16.90 2.94 12.58
C ALA A 229 -18.43 2.84 12.47
N ASP A 230 -18.93 2.43 11.32
CA ASP A 230 -20.39 2.24 11.11
C ASP A 230 -20.91 1.05 11.95
N ARG A 231 -20.11 0.03 12.21
CA ARG A 231 -20.48 -1.15 13.03
C ARG A 231 -20.36 -0.93 14.52
N THR A 232 -19.34 -0.18 14.95
CA THR A 232 -18.95 -0.10 16.37
C THR A 232 -19.12 1.29 17.00
N GLY A 233 -19.24 2.32 16.17
CA GLY A 233 -19.18 3.71 16.60
C GLY A 233 -17.76 4.22 16.93
N ALA A 234 -16.74 3.37 16.85
CA ALA A 234 -15.36 3.73 17.16
C ALA A 234 -14.68 4.42 15.97
N PRO A 235 -14.13 5.64 16.11
CA PRO A 235 -13.43 6.33 15.03
C PRO A 235 -11.98 5.85 14.82
N THR A 236 -11.47 5.03 15.72
CA THR A 236 -10.12 4.47 15.67
C THR A 236 -10.17 2.98 15.41
N LEU A 237 -9.15 2.47 14.73
CA LEU A 237 -9.06 1.07 14.35
C LEU A 237 -7.60 0.62 14.32
N SER A 238 -7.31 -0.51 14.97
CA SER A 238 -6.05 -1.24 14.85
C SER A 238 -6.25 -2.49 14.00
N VAL A 239 -5.35 -2.70 13.04
CA VAL A 239 -5.46 -3.77 12.04
C VAL A 239 -4.17 -4.56 11.95
N ARG A 240 -4.29 -5.87 11.99
CA ARG A 240 -3.22 -6.81 11.62
C ARG A 240 -3.49 -7.35 10.23
N GLN A 241 -2.56 -7.22 9.31
CA GLN A 241 -2.61 -7.98 8.06
C GLN A 241 -1.89 -9.32 8.25
N ALA A 242 -2.64 -10.41 8.14
CA ALA A 242 -2.18 -11.78 8.41
C ALA A 242 -1.58 -12.45 7.17
N SER A 243 -0.79 -11.70 6.40
CA SER A 243 0.01 -12.21 5.29
C SER A 243 1.27 -12.91 5.78
N ALA A 244 2.02 -13.56 4.87
CA ALA A 244 3.29 -14.23 5.21
C ALA A 244 4.35 -13.28 5.80
N ARG A 245 4.36 -11.99 5.44
CA ARG A 245 5.23 -10.97 6.06
C ARG A 245 4.61 -10.35 7.31
N GLY A 246 3.31 -10.22 7.32
CA GLY A 246 2.54 -9.56 8.36
C GLY A 246 2.81 -8.07 8.49
N GLY A 247 1.88 -7.36 9.11
CA GLY A 247 2.06 -5.95 9.47
C GLY A 247 0.94 -5.43 10.35
N VAL A 248 1.20 -4.28 10.98
CA VAL A 248 0.26 -3.63 11.89
C VAL A 248 0.02 -2.19 11.43
N MET A 249 -1.24 -1.84 11.30
CA MET A 249 -1.70 -0.52 10.91
C MET A 249 -2.63 0.06 11.97
N TYR A 250 -2.57 1.37 12.12
CA TYR A 250 -3.50 2.12 12.95
C TYR A 250 -4.22 3.15 12.10
N SER A 251 -5.48 3.42 12.39
CA SER A 251 -6.18 4.49 11.71
C SER A 251 -7.10 5.29 12.61
N ARG A 252 -7.38 6.50 12.15
CA ARG A 252 -8.42 7.36 12.68
C ARG A 252 -9.29 7.88 11.53
N LEU A 253 -10.58 7.67 11.65
CA LEU A 253 -11.56 8.15 10.69
C LEU A 253 -11.89 9.61 10.98
N PHE A 254 -11.84 10.44 9.94
CA PHE A 254 -12.33 11.81 9.91
C PHE A 254 -13.49 11.93 8.92
N GLU A 255 -14.11 13.10 8.86
CA GLU A 255 -15.26 13.33 7.99
C GLU A 255 -14.96 13.03 6.51
N LYS A 256 -13.81 13.45 6.01
CA LYS A 256 -13.44 13.35 4.58
C LYS A 256 -12.30 12.39 4.27
N ASN A 257 -11.48 12.05 5.26
CA ASN A 257 -10.28 11.24 5.11
C ASN A 257 -10.13 10.21 6.24
N VAL A 258 -9.21 9.30 6.01
CA VAL A 258 -8.73 8.33 6.99
C VAL A 258 -7.24 8.61 7.21
N GLU A 259 -6.85 8.97 8.43
CA GLU A 259 -5.44 8.96 8.82
C GLU A 259 -5.00 7.52 9.02
N VAL A 260 -3.96 7.12 8.30
CA VAL A 260 -3.38 5.76 8.39
C VAL A 260 -1.95 5.89 8.88
N ALA A 261 -1.63 5.22 9.98
CA ALA A 261 -0.35 5.33 10.64
C ALA A 261 0.30 3.96 10.88
N GLY A 262 1.62 3.96 10.99
CA GLY A 262 2.37 2.77 11.33
C GLY A 262 3.86 3.02 11.52
N VAL A 263 4.54 1.98 11.98
CA VAL A 263 5.99 1.99 12.15
C VAL A 263 6.67 1.74 10.80
N THR A 264 7.75 2.47 10.55
CA THR A 264 8.54 2.36 9.33
C THR A 264 10.02 2.19 9.66
N ARG A 265 10.76 1.51 8.78
CA ARG A 265 12.20 1.31 8.96
C ARG A 265 12.92 1.24 7.63
N THR A 266 14.01 1.99 7.49
CA THR A 266 14.94 1.81 6.37
C THR A 266 15.67 0.48 6.50
N PHE A 267 15.62 -0.33 5.46
CA PHE A 267 16.39 -1.57 5.36
C PHE A 267 17.77 -1.28 4.77
N PHE A 268 17.84 -0.54 3.67
CA PHE A 268 19.08 0.02 3.12
C PHE A 268 18.79 1.27 2.29
N GLY A 269 19.85 2.06 2.00
CA GLY A 269 19.83 3.16 1.05
C GLY A 269 21.11 3.19 0.24
N GLY A 270 21.05 3.78 -0.96
CA GLY A 270 22.19 3.87 -1.87
C GLY A 270 21.87 4.64 -3.14
N ASP A 271 22.74 4.48 -4.12
CA ASP A 271 22.62 5.10 -5.43
C ASP A 271 22.29 4.04 -6.48
N LEU A 272 21.32 4.32 -7.34
CA LEU A 272 21.11 3.60 -8.60
C LEU A 272 22.28 3.93 -9.51
N ARG A 273 23.06 2.92 -9.89
CA ARG A 273 24.15 3.05 -10.85
C ARG A 273 23.82 2.25 -12.10
N ALA A 274 24.08 2.83 -13.26
CA ALA A 274 24.06 2.14 -14.55
C ALA A 274 25.30 1.28 -14.70
#